data_a682842bda0d869cbcdba867e88384f4
#
_entry.id   a682842bda0d869cbcdba867e88384f4
#
_cell.length_a   1.000
_cell.length_b   1.000
_cell.length_c   1.000
_cell.angle_alpha   90.00
_cell.angle_beta   90.00
_cell.angle_gamma   90.00
#
_symmetry.space_group_name_H-M   'P 1'
#
loop_
_entity.id
_entity.type
_entity.pdbx_description
1 polymer ?
#
loop_
_entity_poly.entity_id
_entity_poly.type
_entity_poly.pdbx_seq_one_letter_code
_entity_poly.pdbx_strand_id
1 'polypeptide(L)'
;MDLKFDEKGLIPAIVQDHYTKEVLTLAYMNAETLALTIAEGRTVFWSRSRQEIWRKGETSGNVQRVVSITADCDADALVVEVVKDGPACHTGAESCFFNEVYVSPELKQFSWQGLYELIKGRKDTPTAGSYTTYLFEKGKEKILKKVGEECTEVI
;
A
#
# COMPACT_ATOMS: atom_id res chain seq x y z
N MET A 1 20.61 -12.25 -12.98
CA MET A 1 20.71 -12.23 -11.50
C MET A 1 20.18 -13.57 -11.02
N ASP A 2 20.95 -14.27 -10.19
CA ASP A 2 20.55 -15.56 -9.67
C ASP A 2 19.87 -15.33 -8.32
N LEU A 3 18.59 -15.71 -8.21
CA LEU A 3 17.82 -15.62 -6.99
C LEU A 3 18.30 -16.65 -5.97
N LYS A 4 18.35 -16.27 -4.71
CA LYS A 4 18.73 -17.10 -3.58
C LYS A 4 17.48 -17.57 -2.84
N PHE A 5 17.22 -18.85 -2.91
CA PHE A 5 16.18 -19.50 -2.13
C PHE A 5 16.76 -20.01 -0.82
N ASP A 6 15.94 -20.09 0.22
CA ASP A 6 16.33 -20.65 1.51
C ASP A 6 16.60 -22.17 1.42
N GLU A 7 17.00 -22.80 2.52
CA GLU A 7 17.28 -24.24 2.61
C GLU A 7 16.07 -25.13 2.24
N LYS A 8 14.85 -24.56 2.23
CA LYS A 8 13.61 -25.22 1.83
C LYS A 8 13.22 -24.91 0.39
N GLY A 9 14.08 -24.21 -0.34
CA GLY A 9 13.81 -23.78 -1.70
C GLY A 9 12.76 -22.66 -1.79
N LEU A 10 12.59 -21.84 -0.75
CA LEU A 10 11.62 -20.76 -0.69
C LEU A 10 12.27 -19.39 -0.70
N ILE A 11 11.60 -18.43 -1.30
CA ILE A 11 11.95 -17.00 -1.26
C ILE A 11 10.74 -16.22 -0.76
N PRO A 12 10.89 -15.27 0.19
CA PRO A 12 9.82 -14.40 0.63
C PRO A 12 9.42 -13.43 -0.48
N ALA A 13 8.12 -13.24 -0.65
CA ALA A 13 7.54 -12.33 -1.63
C ALA A 13 6.61 -11.33 -0.92
N ILE A 14 7.03 -10.07 -0.86
CA ILE A 14 6.25 -8.94 -0.36
C ILE A 14 5.35 -8.49 -1.49
N VAL A 15 4.04 -8.66 -1.34
CA VAL A 15 3.06 -8.21 -2.34
C VAL A 15 2.63 -6.80 -2.02
N GLN A 16 2.75 -5.90 -2.99
CA GLN A 16 2.48 -4.47 -2.85
C GLN A 16 1.47 -4.01 -3.92
N ASP A 17 0.52 -3.20 -3.53
CA ASP A 17 -0.40 -2.56 -4.49
C ASP A 17 0.36 -1.57 -5.37
N HIS A 18 0.19 -1.69 -6.69
CA HIS A 18 0.91 -0.86 -7.66
C HIS A 18 0.60 0.63 -7.54
N TYR A 19 -0.65 0.99 -7.25
CA TYR A 19 -1.10 2.39 -7.20
C TYR A 19 -0.88 3.03 -5.83
N THR A 20 -1.29 2.35 -4.77
CA THR A 20 -1.25 2.91 -3.41
C THR A 20 0.09 2.70 -2.72
N LYS A 21 0.90 1.76 -3.21
CA LYS A 21 2.14 1.28 -2.57
C LYS A 21 1.92 0.64 -1.19
N GLU A 22 0.68 0.32 -0.86
CA GLU A 22 0.35 -0.41 0.35
C GLU A 22 0.88 -1.84 0.27
N VAL A 23 1.50 -2.31 1.35
CA VAL A 23 1.90 -3.72 1.47
C VAL A 23 0.67 -4.56 1.76
N LEU A 24 0.33 -5.48 0.86
CA LEU A 24 -0.88 -6.28 0.91
C LEU A 24 -0.73 -7.56 1.72
N THR A 25 0.37 -8.28 1.51
CA THR A 25 0.68 -9.54 2.20
C THR A 25 2.16 -9.88 2.04
N LEU A 26 2.64 -10.79 2.91
CA LEU A 26 3.88 -11.53 2.71
C LEU A 26 3.52 -12.99 2.47
N ALA A 27 3.99 -13.53 1.36
CA ALA A 27 3.84 -14.93 0.99
C ALA A 27 5.19 -15.52 0.62
N TYR A 28 5.22 -16.80 0.24
CA TYR A 28 6.44 -17.46 -0.17
C TYR A 28 6.28 -18.06 -1.57
N MET A 29 7.36 -18.03 -2.33
CA MET A 29 7.46 -18.64 -3.63
C MET A 29 8.60 -19.65 -3.63
N ASN A 30 8.47 -20.72 -4.41
CA ASN A 30 9.58 -21.54 -4.85
C ASN A 30 9.86 -21.25 -6.34
N ALA A 31 10.86 -21.87 -6.92
CA ALA A 31 11.22 -21.65 -8.33
C ALA A 31 10.04 -21.92 -9.28
N GLU A 32 9.24 -22.94 -9.00
CA GLU A 32 8.07 -23.32 -9.80
C GLU A 32 6.95 -22.28 -9.71
N THR A 33 6.57 -21.84 -8.50
CA THR A 33 5.51 -20.84 -8.32
C THR A 33 5.90 -19.47 -8.83
N LEU A 34 7.18 -19.11 -8.79
CA LEU A 34 7.69 -17.90 -9.42
C LEU A 34 7.57 -17.99 -10.95
N ALA A 35 7.96 -19.10 -11.54
CA ALA A 35 7.82 -19.32 -12.99
C ALA A 35 6.34 -19.27 -13.41
N LEU A 36 5.44 -19.90 -12.65
CA LEU A 36 3.99 -19.83 -12.87
C LEU A 36 3.45 -18.42 -12.73
N THR A 37 3.91 -17.66 -11.73
CA THR A 37 3.51 -16.24 -11.53
C THR A 37 3.85 -15.40 -12.77
N ILE A 38 5.04 -15.58 -13.32
CA ILE A 38 5.48 -14.88 -14.53
C ILE A 38 4.67 -15.32 -15.76
N ALA A 39 4.46 -16.63 -15.91
CA ALA A 39 3.75 -17.19 -17.05
C ALA A 39 2.25 -16.85 -17.07
N GLU A 40 1.60 -16.88 -15.90
CA GLU A 40 0.17 -16.61 -15.75
C GLU A 40 -0.15 -15.09 -15.61
N GLY A 41 0.86 -14.24 -15.33
CA GLY A 41 0.67 -12.81 -15.08
C GLY A 41 -0.12 -12.50 -13.80
N ARG A 42 -0.25 -13.46 -12.89
CA ARG A 42 -0.94 -13.34 -11.60
C ARG A 42 -0.20 -14.09 -10.51
N THR A 43 -0.42 -13.70 -9.25
CA THR A 43 0.34 -14.26 -8.14
C THR A 43 -0.01 -15.73 -7.87
N VAL A 44 1.03 -16.55 -7.86
CA VAL A 44 1.02 -17.96 -7.49
C VAL A 44 2.05 -18.17 -6.40
N PHE A 45 1.65 -18.72 -5.27
CA PHE A 45 2.49 -18.88 -4.09
C PHE A 45 2.68 -20.35 -3.70
N TRP A 46 3.66 -20.59 -2.86
CA TRP A 46 3.82 -21.84 -2.15
C TRP A 46 3.21 -21.73 -0.74
N SER A 47 2.21 -22.55 -0.47
CA SER A 47 1.62 -22.63 0.86
C SER A 47 2.50 -23.47 1.78
N ARG A 48 3.19 -22.85 2.73
CA ARG A 48 4.07 -23.53 3.69
C ARG A 48 3.33 -24.49 4.61
N SER A 49 2.09 -24.17 4.98
CA SER A 49 1.28 -25.02 5.88
C SER A 49 0.67 -26.22 5.17
N ARG A 50 0.24 -26.05 3.90
CA ARG A 50 -0.39 -27.09 3.10
C ARG A 50 0.60 -27.87 2.23
N GLN A 51 1.81 -27.33 2.05
CA GLN A 51 2.86 -27.89 1.18
C GLN A 51 2.36 -28.09 -0.27
N GLU A 52 1.68 -27.05 -0.80
CA GLU A 52 1.11 -27.06 -2.14
C GLU A 52 1.16 -25.70 -2.81
N ILE A 53 0.97 -25.69 -4.12
CA ILE A 53 0.82 -24.47 -4.92
C ILE A 53 -0.53 -23.83 -4.59
N TRP A 54 -0.52 -22.51 -4.40
CA TRP A 54 -1.71 -21.73 -4.13
C TRP A 54 -1.81 -20.51 -5.06
N ARG A 55 -2.85 -20.49 -5.88
CA ARG A 55 -3.18 -19.35 -6.74
C ARG A 55 -4.05 -18.38 -5.99
N LYS A 56 -3.56 -17.16 -5.81
CA LYS A 56 -4.33 -16.10 -5.14
C LYS A 56 -5.60 -15.79 -5.93
N GLY A 57 -6.73 -15.85 -5.24
CA GLY A 57 -8.04 -15.60 -5.86
C GLY A 57 -8.69 -16.82 -6.49
N GLU A 58 -8.11 -18.00 -6.43
CA GLU A 58 -8.66 -19.22 -7.02
C GLU A 58 -10.08 -19.55 -6.51
N THR A 59 -10.32 -19.32 -5.22
CA THR A 59 -11.66 -19.55 -4.61
C THR A 59 -12.47 -18.26 -4.52
N SER A 60 -11.85 -17.14 -4.18
CA SER A 60 -12.55 -15.88 -3.87
C SER A 60 -12.82 -15.01 -5.10
N GLY A 61 -12.14 -15.25 -6.21
CA GLY A 61 -12.12 -14.35 -7.36
C GLY A 61 -11.22 -13.11 -7.20
N ASN A 62 -10.71 -12.84 -5.99
CA ASN A 62 -9.84 -11.69 -5.71
C ASN A 62 -8.42 -11.95 -6.21
N VAL A 63 -8.23 -11.86 -7.50
CA VAL A 63 -6.95 -12.10 -8.19
C VAL A 63 -6.01 -10.90 -8.00
N GLN A 64 -4.73 -11.15 -8.07
CA GLN A 64 -3.68 -10.14 -8.08
C GLN A 64 -2.89 -10.24 -9.38
N ARG A 65 -3.08 -9.28 -10.30
CA ARG A 65 -2.34 -9.21 -11.58
C ARG A 65 -0.99 -8.58 -11.35
N VAL A 66 0.06 -9.27 -11.78
CA VAL A 66 1.43 -8.83 -11.58
C VAL A 66 1.78 -7.70 -12.56
N VAL A 67 2.34 -6.63 -12.01
CA VAL A 67 2.91 -5.51 -12.77
C VAL A 67 4.42 -5.66 -12.88
N SER A 68 5.08 -5.95 -11.76
CA SER A 68 6.53 -6.15 -11.72
C SER A 68 6.93 -7.10 -10.60
N ILE A 69 8.10 -7.71 -10.74
CA ILE A 69 8.77 -8.50 -9.70
C ILE A 69 10.19 -7.99 -9.61
N THR A 70 10.59 -7.53 -8.44
CA THR A 70 11.93 -6.96 -8.19
C THR A 70 12.57 -7.71 -7.04
N ALA A 71 13.79 -8.18 -7.22
CA ALA A 71 14.59 -8.74 -6.15
C ALA A 71 15.29 -7.62 -5.37
N ASP A 72 15.58 -7.87 -4.11
CA ASP A 72 16.40 -6.99 -3.31
C ASP A 72 17.90 -7.05 -3.68
N CYS A 73 18.75 -6.34 -2.92
CA CYS A 73 20.15 -6.14 -3.30
C CYS A 73 21.00 -7.42 -3.27
N ASP A 74 20.65 -8.42 -2.47
CA ASP A 74 21.35 -9.69 -2.35
C ASP A 74 20.54 -10.89 -2.89
N ALA A 75 19.39 -10.59 -3.50
CA ALA A 75 18.54 -11.50 -4.26
C ALA A 75 17.91 -12.63 -3.43
N ASP A 76 17.60 -12.39 -2.15
CA ASP A 76 16.98 -13.35 -1.24
C ASP A 76 15.53 -12.97 -0.83
N ALA A 77 15.01 -11.84 -1.32
CA ALA A 77 13.63 -11.42 -1.16
C ALA A 77 13.07 -10.76 -2.43
N LEU A 78 11.74 -10.82 -2.60
CA LEU A 78 11.04 -10.23 -3.75
C LEU A 78 10.02 -9.21 -3.30
N VAL A 79 9.92 -8.10 -4.05
CA VAL A 79 8.72 -7.25 -4.09
C VAL A 79 7.95 -7.59 -5.35
N VAL A 80 6.68 -7.94 -5.20
CA VAL A 80 5.74 -8.24 -6.29
C VAL A 80 4.69 -7.15 -6.32
N GLU A 81 4.82 -6.21 -7.25
CA GLU A 81 3.79 -5.18 -7.46
C GLU A 81 2.61 -5.76 -8.24
N VAL A 82 1.40 -5.49 -7.76
CA VAL A 82 0.18 -6.04 -8.34
C VAL A 82 -0.93 -4.99 -8.44
N VAL A 83 -1.83 -5.22 -9.40
CA VAL A 83 -3.18 -4.65 -9.40
C VAL A 83 -4.14 -5.72 -8.89
N LYS A 84 -4.85 -5.42 -7.81
CA LYS A 84 -5.76 -6.38 -7.16
C LYS A 84 -7.22 -6.22 -7.63
N ASP A 85 -7.93 -7.33 -7.79
CA ASP A 85 -9.35 -7.37 -8.14
C ASP A 85 -10.21 -7.60 -6.87
N GLY A 86 -10.03 -6.74 -5.86
CA GLY A 86 -10.73 -6.83 -4.58
C GLY A 86 -9.79 -7.01 -3.38
N PRO A 87 -10.33 -7.28 -2.19
CA PRO A 87 -9.57 -7.39 -0.95
C PRO A 87 -8.44 -8.43 -1.01
N ALA A 88 -7.25 -8.05 -0.51
CA ALA A 88 -6.12 -8.97 -0.49
C ALA A 88 -6.25 -10.03 0.62
N CYS A 89 -6.85 -9.68 1.76
CA CYS A 89 -7.01 -10.58 2.89
C CYS A 89 -8.26 -11.47 2.74
N HIS A 90 -8.17 -12.70 3.27
CA HIS A 90 -9.31 -13.64 3.34
C HIS A 90 -10.42 -13.16 4.29
N THR A 91 -10.14 -12.23 5.20
CA THR A 91 -11.11 -11.59 6.10
C THR A 91 -11.94 -10.51 5.42
N GLY A 92 -11.63 -10.15 4.17
CA GLY A 92 -12.23 -9.04 3.45
C GLY A 92 -11.51 -7.70 3.65
N ALA A 93 -10.42 -7.65 4.40
CA ALA A 93 -9.59 -6.45 4.55
C ALA A 93 -8.76 -6.20 3.29
N GLU A 94 -8.48 -4.93 2.99
CA GLU A 94 -7.69 -4.51 1.83
C GLU A 94 -6.24 -5.02 1.88
N SER A 95 -5.66 -5.12 3.08
CA SER A 95 -4.34 -5.65 3.38
C SER A 95 -4.42 -6.70 4.48
N CYS A 96 -3.44 -7.59 4.58
CA CYS A 96 -3.26 -8.50 5.71
C CYS A 96 -2.65 -7.81 6.94
N PHE A 97 -2.08 -6.60 6.77
CA PHE A 97 -1.37 -5.86 7.81
C PHE A 97 -2.25 -4.78 8.42
N PHE A 98 -3.27 -5.16 9.16
CA PHE A 98 -4.22 -4.26 9.82
C PHE A 98 -4.18 -4.31 11.36
N ASN A 99 -3.34 -5.17 11.94
CA ASN A 99 -3.17 -5.24 13.40
C ASN A 99 -1.92 -4.45 13.80
N GLU A 100 -2.09 -3.24 14.29
CA GLU A 100 -0.97 -2.42 14.75
C GLU A 100 -0.34 -3.02 16.00
N VAL A 101 0.97 -3.29 15.94
CA VAL A 101 1.77 -3.78 17.09
C VAL A 101 2.38 -2.62 17.87
N TYR A 102 2.78 -1.57 17.15
CA TYR A 102 3.36 -0.36 17.74
C TYR A 102 3.15 0.83 16.80
N VAL A 103 2.77 1.95 17.36
CA VAL A 103 2.73 3.26 16.70
C VAL A 103 3.52 4.25 17.55
N SER A 104 4.49 4.93 16.97
CA SER A 104 5.25 5.95 17.68
C SER A 104 4.35 7.12 18.08
N PRO A 105 4.28 7.51 19.36
CA PRO A 105 3.50 8.65 19.80
C PRO A 105 4.09 9.99 19.29
N GLU A 106 5.37 10.00 18.95
CA GLU A 106 6.10 11.21 18.51
C GLU A 106 6.03 11.41 16.99
N LEU A 107 5.88 10.33 16.21
CA LEU A 107 5.84 10.37 14.76
C LEU A 107 4.39 10.38 14.28
N LYS A 108 3.88 11.56 14.01
CA LYS A 108 2.57 11.70 13.34
C LYS A 108 2.72 11.28 11.88
N GLN A 109 2.18 10.11 11.54
CA GLN A 109 2.09 9.70 10.15
C GLN A 109 1.14 10.64 9.39
N PHE A 110 1.55 11.05 8.18
CA PHE A 110 0.65 11.78 7.30
C PHE A 110 -0.53 10.88 6.93
N SER A 111 -1.74 11.40 7.11
CA SER A 111 -2.94 10.80 6.56
C SER A 111 -3.88 11.90 6.09
N TRP A 112 -4.68 11.62 5.07
CA TRP A 112 -5.71 12.57 4.60
C TRP A 112 -6.70 12.91 5.70
N GLN A 113 -7.08 11.94 6.52
CA GLN A 113 -7.95 12.16 7.67
C GLN A 113 -7.28 13.08 8.70
N GLY A 114 -6.00 12.85 9.02
CA GLY A 114 -5.24 13.70 9.94
C GLY A 114 -5.10 15.14 9.42
N LEU A 115 -4.89 15.32 8.11
CA LEU A 115 -4.88 16.64 7.49
C LEU A 115 -6.25 17.33 7.58
N TYR A 116 -7.33 16.61 7.30
CA TYR A 116 -8.70 17.12 7.43
C TYR A 116 -8.99 17.57 8.88
N GLU A 117 -8.68 16.75 9.87
CA GLU A 117 -8.90 17.07 11.29
C GLU A 117 -8.04 18.26 11.73
N LEU A 118 -6.79 18.37 11.23
CA LEU A 118 -5.95 19.55 11.48
C LEU A 118 -6.56 20.83 10.92
N ILE A 119 -7.02 20.80 9.67
CA ILE A 119 -7.68 21.94 9.02
C ILE A 119 -8.96 22.30 9.75
N LYS A 120 -9.81 21.32 10.05
CA LYS A 120 -11.05 21.50 10.80
C LYS A 120 -10.78 22.11 12.18
N GLY A 121 -9.76 21.59 12.89
CA GLY A 121 -9.35 22.12 14.20
C GLY A 121 -8.94 23.60 14.14
N ARG A 122 -8.35 24.08 13.04
CA ARG A 122 -8.03 25.51 12.84
C ARG A 122 -9.27 26.39 12.70
N LYS A 123 -10.38 25.81 12.25
CA LYS A 123 -11.68 26.50 12.20
C LYS A 123 -12.32 26.56 13.58
N ASP A 124 -12.34 25.44 14.30
CA ASP A 124 -13.03 25.30 15.58
C ASP A 124 -12.24 25.96 16.75
N THR A 125 -10.91 25.92 16.66
CA THR A 125 -9.99 26.51 17.64
C THR A 125 -8.93 27.33 16.89
N PRO A 126 -9.19 28.63 16.66
CA PRO A 126 -8.27 29.52 15.98
C PRO A 126 -6.87 29.54 16.62
N THR A 127 -5.84 29.48 15.81
CA THR A 127 -4.45 29.50 16.26
C THR A 127 -3.76 30.75 15.75
N ALA A 128 -3.17 31.55 16.62
CA ALA A 128 -2.44 32.75 16.27
C ALA A 128 -1.30 32.44 15.27
N GLY A 129 -1.17 33.26 14.22
CA GLY A 129 -0.16 33.10 13.18
C GLY A 129 -0.45 32.01 12.14
N SER A 130 -1.55 31.28 12.27
CA SER A 130 -1.95 30.22 11.29
C SER A 130 -2.63 30.90 10.08
N TYR A 131 -2.07 30.64 8.89
CA TYR A 131 -2.67 31.10 7.63
C TYR A 131 -4.05 30.43 7.38
N THR A 132 -4.21 29.18 7.75
CA THR A 132 -5.50 28.47 7.66
C THR A 132 -6.57 29.13 8.54
N THR A 133 -6.21 29.50 9.77
CA THR A 133 -7.09 30.30 10.66
C THR A 133 -7.49 31.59 10.00
N TYR A 134 -6.52 32.37 9.46
CA TYR A 134 -6.79 33.59 8.72
C TYR A 134 -7.79 33.39 7.56
N LEU A 135 -7.64 32.31 6.79
CA LEU A 135 -8.56 32.01 5.68
C LEU A 135 -10.00 31.78 6.19
N PHE A 136 -10.16 31.04 7.28
CA PHE A 136 -11.49 30.85 7.88
C PHE A 136 -12.10 32.15 8.42
N GLU A 137 -11.31 32.95 9.06
CA GLU A 137 -11.75 34.28 9.56
C GLU A 137 -12.20 35.23 8.43
N LYS A 138 -11.48 35.21 7.29
CA LYS A 138 -11.83 36.02 6.10
C LYS A 138 -12.97 35.42 5.28
N GLY A 139 -13.33 34.18 5.55
CA GLY A 139 -14.51 33.54 4.98
C GLY A 139 -14.35 32.99 3.55
N LYS A 140 -15.47 32.53 3.04
CA LYS A 140 -15.55 31.73 1.80
C LYS A 140 -14.93 32.41 0.57
N GLU A 141 -15.16 33.71 0.40
CA GLU A 141 -14.63 34.46 -0.76
C GLU A 141 -13.11 34.48 -0.78
N LYS A 142 -12.47 34.67 0.39
CA LYS A 142 -11.01 34.62 0.49
C LYS A 142 -10.46 33.20 0.22
N ILE A 143 -11.15 32.17 0.70
CA ILE A 143 -10.77 30.80 0.45
C ILE A 143 -10.85 30.49 -1.05
N LEU A 144 -11.97 30.85 -1.72
CA LEU A 144 -12.14 30.59 -3.15
C LEU A 144 -11.12 31.36 -3.99
N LYS A 145 -10.82 32.62 -3.62
CA LYS A 145 -9.75 33.37 -4.28
C LYS A 145 -8.41 32.67 -4.18
N LYS A 146 -8.05 32.15 -2.99
CA LYS A 146 -6.79 31.42 -2.79
C LYS A 146 -6.75 30.10 -3.57
N VAL A 147 -7.86 29.35 -3.63
CA VAL A 147 -7.97 28.16 -4.49
C VAL A 147 -7.69 28.51 -5.96
N GLY A 148 -8.25 29.61 -6.45
CA GLY A 148 -7.98 30.06 -7.84
C GLY A 148 -6.52 30.45 -8.05
N GLU A 149 -5.87 31.12 -7.11
CA GLU A 149 -4.43 31.46 -7.14
C GLU A 149 -3.59 30.17 -7.23
N GLU A 150 -3.79 29.20 -6.31
CA GLU A 150 -3.05 27.94 -6.28
C GLU A 150 -3.28 27.08 -7.55
N CYS A 151 -4.50 27.09 -8.10
CA CYS A 151 -4.78 26.38 -9.35
C CYS A 151 -3.99 26.96 -10.53
N THR A 152 -3.70 28.26 -10.55
CA THR A 152 -2.91 28.89 -11.63
C THR A 152 -1.41 28.68 -11.46
N GLU A 153 -0.93 28.39 -10.26
CA GLU A 153 0.48 28.08 -10.00
C GLU A 153 0.89 26.66 -10.45
N VAL A 154 -0.09 25.80 -10.73
CA VAL A 154 0.12 24.39 -11.16
C VAL A 154 0.24 24.29 -12.71
N ILE A 155 -0.09 25.34 -13.46
CA ILE A 155 -0.05 25.39 -14.91
C ILE A 155 1.29 25.98 -15.37
#